data_65fb40972d46d59bb7aaedf1baa3721f
#
_entry.id   65fb40972d46d59bb7aaedf1baa3721f
#
_cell.length_a   1.000
_cell.length_b   1.000
_cell.length_c   1.000
_cell.angle_alpha   90.00
_cell.angle_beta   90.00
_cell.angle_gamma   90.00
#
_symmetry.space_group_name_H-M   'P 1'
#
loop_
_entity.id
_entity.type
_entity.pdbx_description
1 polymer ?
#
loop_
_entity_poly.entity_id
_entity_poly.type
_entity_poly.pdbx_seq_one_letter_code
_entity_poly.pdbx_strand_id
1 'polypeptide(L)'
;ESWKFELMRVIDECMRCAGNREEFLILLRSEGYDATWTDSRKNITYTTPTGMKCRDDRLHELKYTKEIMEREFRIREKIIYICRAKTIRVPESIPKRDIRQYVAHEAEEL
;
A
#
# COMPACT_ATOMS: atom_id res chain seq x y z
N GLU A 1 9.86 -12.15 16.70
CA GLU A 1 8.82 -11.60 17.55
C GLU A 1 7.47 -11.68 16.86
N SER A 2 6.51 -12.31 17.51
CA SER A 2 5.21 -12.59 16.89
C SER A 2 4.42 -11.33 16.53
N TRP A 3 4.55 -10.25 17.31
CA TRP A 3 3.81 -9.02 17.02
C TRP A 3 4.30 -8.34 15.74
N LYS A 4 5.56 -8.52 15.35
CA LYS A 4 6.07 -7.99 14.08
C LYS A 4 5.50 -8.76 12.90
N PHE A 5 5.37 -10.07 13.00
CA PHE A 5 4.74 -10.88 11.96
C PHE A 5 3.27 -10.51 11.79
N GLU A 6 2.57 -10.28 12.91
CA GLU A 6 1.18 -9.84 12.86
C GLU A 6 1.06 -8.45 12.23
N LEU A 7 1.95 -7.52 12.57
CA LEU A 7 2.01 -6.21 11.94
C LEU A 7 2.20 -6.34 10.42
N MET A 8 3.16 -7.16 9.99
CA MET A 8 3.40 -7.38 8.56
C MET A 8 2.16 -7.94 7.86
N ARG A 9 1.48 -8.89 8.50
CA ARG A 9 0.25 -9.46 7.96
C ARG A 9 -0.84 -8.40 7.77
N VAL A 10 -1.02 -7.54 8.77
CA VAL A 10 -2.02 -6.47 8.71
C VAL A 10 -1.68 -5.46 7.62
N ILE A 11 -0.40 -5.08 7.51
CA ILE A 11 0.04 -4.18 6.43
C ILE A 11 -0.28 -4.82 5.06
N ASP A 12 0.05 -6.09 4.88
CA ASP A 12 -0.20 -6.80 3.62
C ASP A 12 -1.70 -6.83 3.29
N GLU A 13 -2.56 -7.08 4.28
CA GLU A 13 -4.01 -7.06 4.08
C GLU A 13 -4.52 -5.69 3.66
N CYS A 14 -4.06 -4.63 4.32
CA CYS A 14 -4.44 -3.27 3.97
C CYS A 14 -3.95 -2.90 2.58
N MET A 15 -2.75 -3.34 2.22
CA MET A 15 -2.16 -3.07 0.91
C MET A 15 -2.86 -3.80 -0.24
N ARG A 16 -3.66 -4.81 0.04
CA ARG A 16 -4.43 -5.48 -1.02
C ARG A 16 -5.48 -4.57 -1.65
N CYS A 17 -6.02 -3.64 -0.88
CA CYS A 17 -7.16 -2.83 -1.31
C CYS A 17 -6.87 -1.35 -1.40
N ALA A 18 -5.84 -0.84 -0.73
CA ALA A 18 -5.55 0.58 -0.70
C ALA A 18 -5.05 1.09 -2.06
N GLY A 19 -5.67 2.13 -2.57
CA GLY A 19 -5.24 2.78 -3.81
C GLY A 19 -4.30 3.95 -3.58
N ASN A 20 -4.23 4.46 -2.36
CA ASN A 20 -3.38 5.58 -1.99
C ASN A 20 -3.04 5.53 -0.50
N ARG A 21 -2.19 6.46 -0.06
CA ARG A 21 -1.75 6.53 1.33
C ARG A 21 -2.90 6.73 2.31
N GLU A 22 -3.83 7.61 1.98
CA GLU A 22 -4.98 7.91 2.85
C GLU A 22 -5.83 6.68 3.09
N GLU A 23 -6.13 5.94 2.03
CA GLU A 23 -6.91 4.71 2.14
C GLU A 23 -6.17 3.66 2.97
N PHE A 24 -4.86 3.54 2.76
CA PHE A 24 -4.04 2.64 3.55
C PHE A 24 -4.11 2.97 5.04
N LEU A 25 -3.97 4.25 5.39
CA LEU A 25 -4.03 4.68 6.79
C LEU A 25 -5.40 4.44 7.41
N ILE A 26 -6.47 4.67 6.65
CA ILE A 26 -7.83 4.38 7.11
C ILE A 26 -7.99 2.89 7.41
N LEU A 27 -7.56 2.04 6.50
CA LEU A 27 -7.66 0.59 6.67
C LEU A 27 -6.81 0.11 7.85
N LEU A 28 -5.60 0.63 7.96
CA LEU A 28 -4.69 0.28 9.04
C LEU A 28 -5.29 0.65 10.41
N ARG A 29 -5.85 1.85 10.51
CA ARG A 29 -6.50 2.33 11.72
C ARG A 29 -7.76 1.53 12.05
N SER A 30 -8.49 1.06 11.05
CA SER A 30 -9.66 0.22 11.27
C SER A 30 -9.30 -1.11 11.93
N GLU A 31 -8.06 -1.56 11.78
CA GLU A 31 -7.55 -2.76 12.43
C GLU A 31 -6.91 -2.47 13.80
N GLY A 32 -7.01 -1.23 14.27
CA GLY A 32 -6.42 -0.83 15.55
C GLY A 32 -4.94 -0.49 15.48
N TYR A 33 -4.35 -0.53 14.31
CA TYR A 33 -2.96 -0.14 14.08
C TYR A 33 -2.90 1.33 13.70
N ASP A 34 -1.69 1.86 13.63
CA ASP A 34 -1.45 3.22 13.12
C ASP A 34 -0.08 3.29 12.46
N ALA A 35 0.14 4.36 11.73
CA ALA A 35 1.42 4.65 11.13
C ALA A 35 1.67 6.15 11.16
N THR A 36 2.84 6.53 11.63
CA THR A 36 3.32 7.91 11.51
C THR A 36 4.05 8.02 10.19
N TRP A 37 3.40 8.64 9.24
CA TRP A 37 3.89 8.76 7.87
C TRP A 37 3.71 10.21 7.41
N THR A 38 4.82 10.95 7.40
CA THR A 38 4.81 12.37 7.00
C THR A 38 5.82 12.58 5.88
N ASP A 39 5.63 13.66 5.12
CA ASP A 39 6.53 13.96 4.01
C ASP A 39 7.93 14.33 4.50
N SER A 40 8.04 14.88 5.72
CA SER A 40 9.31 15.32 6.29
C SER A 40 10.14 14.18 6.89
N ARG A 41 9.52 13.05 7.22
CA ARG A 41 10.22 11.91 7.84
C ARG A 41 10.67 10.92 6.78
N LYS A 42 11.90 10.46 6.90
CA LYS A 42 12.46 9.46 5.99
C LYS A 42 11.76 8.11 6.11
N ASN A 43 11.35 7.74 7.30
CA ASN A 43 10.78 6.43 7.60
C ASN A 43 9.34 6.54 8.09
N ILE A 44 8.58 5.46 7.89
CA ILE A 44 7.28 5.26 8.53
C ILE A 44 7.52 4.60 9.87
N THR A 45 6.83 5.04 10.92
CA THR A 45 6.81 4.33 12.20
C THR A 45 5.43 3.71 12.38
N TYR A 46 5.37 2.38 12.39
CA TYR A 46 4.15 1.64 12.62
C TYR A 46 3.91 1.46 14.11
N THR A 47 2.65 1.54 14.52
CA THR A 47 2.24 1.35 15.92
C THR A 47 1.16 0.28 15.99
N THR A 48 1.34 -0.68 16.88
CA THR A 48 0.38 -1.77 17.09
C THR A 48 -0.72 -1.36 18.07
N PRO A 49 -1.82 -2.11 18.14
CA PRO A 49 -2.90 -1.81 19.12
C PRO A 49 -2.43 -1.83 20.57
N THR A 50 -1.36 -2.55 20.88
CA THR A 50 -0.80 -2.60 22.23
C THR A 50 0.28 -1.54 22.47
N GLY A 51 0.50 -0.64 21.51
CA GLY A 51 1.45 0.45 21.65
C GLY A 51 2.90 0.11 21.27
N MET A 52 3.15 -1.07 20.74
CA MET A 52 4.48 -1.43 20.22
C MET A 52 4.75 -0.64 18.94
N LYS A 53 5.96 -0.15 18.80
CA LYS A 53 6.36 0.65 17.63
C LYS A 53 7.49 -0.03 16.88
N CYS A 54 7.43 0.09 15.57
CA CYS A 54 8.45 -0.46 14.69
C CYS A 54 8.66 0.46 13.50
N ARG A 55 9.90 0.84 13.24
CA ARG A 55 10.23 1.60 12.04
C ARG A 55 10.16 0.67 10.83
N ASP A 56 9.77 1.22 9.69
CA ASP A 56 9.50 0.48 8.45
C ASP A 56 10.69 -0.36 7.96
N ASP A 57 11.92 0.13 8.18
CA ASP A 57 13.13 -0.58 7.76
C ASP A 57 13.57 -1.67 8.74
N ARG A 58 12.84 -1.88 9.82
CA ARG A 58 13.07 -2.94 10.80
C ARG A 58 12.15 -4.13 10.62
N LEU A 59 11.29 -4.09 9.63
CA LEU A 59 10.50 -5.25 9.20
C LEU A 59 11.29 -5.99 8.13
N HIS A 60 11.14 -7.28 8.03
CA HIS A 60 12.03 -8.17 7.29
C HIS A 60 12.07 -7.96 5.77
N GLU A 61 11.20 -7.13 5.21
CA GLU A 61 11.12 -6.91 3.76
C GLU A 61 11.05 -5.43 3.44
N LEU A 62 11.67 -5.05 2.33
CA LEU A 62 11.69 -3.65 1.87
C LEU A 62 10.32 -3.13 1.45
N LYS A 63 9.38 -4.02 1.13
CA LYS A 63 8.04 -3.62 0.68
C LYS A 63 7.26 -2.79 1.70
N TYR A 64 7.67 -2.81 2.97
CA TYR A 64 7.04 -2.05 4.05
C TYR A 64 7.62 -0.66 4.22
N THR A 65 8.70 -0.34 3.51
CA THR A 65 9.37 0.95 3.66
C THR A 65 8.62 2.06 2.94
N LYS A 66 8.79 3.29 3.43
CA LYS A 66 8.18 4.47 2.85
C LYS A 66 8.47 4.59 1.36
N GLU A 67 9.74 4.41 0.97
CA GLU A 67 10.14 4.54 -0.42
C GLU A 67 9.40 3.57 -1.34
N ILE A 68 9.35 2.30 -0.96
CA ILE A 68 8.70 1.27 -1.77
C ILE A 68 7.18 1.46 -1.76
N MET A 69 6.59 1.80 -0.63
CA MET A 69 5.15 2.03 -0.55
C MET A 69 4.72 3.26 -1.36
N GLU A 70 5.49 4.33 -1.35
CA GLU A 70 5.20 5.50 -2.17
C GLU A 70 5.27 5.17 -3.65
N ARG A 71 6.26 4.36 -4.05
CA ARG A 71 6.37 3.88 -5.44
C ARG A 71 5.15 3.06 -5.83
N GLU A 72 4.73 2.15 -4.96
CA GLU A 72 3.57 1.30 -5.19
C GLU A 72 2.29 2.13 -5.35
N PHE A 73 2.09 3.13 -4.52
CA PHE A 73 0.92 3.99 -4.63
C PHE A 73 0.93 4.84 -5.89
N ARG A 74 2.08 5.30 -6.34
CA ARG A 74 2.16 6.01 -7.63
C ARG A 74 1.73 5.11 -8.78
N ILE A 75 2.11 3.84 -8.75
CA ILE A 75 1.70 2.85 -9.74
C ILE A 75 0.19 2.64 -9.69
N ARG A 76 -0.36 2.47 -8.49
CA ARG A 76 -1.80 2.24 -8.29
C ARG A 76 -2.64 3.43 -8.75
N GLU A 77 -2.19 4.63 -8.47
CA GLU A 77 -2.87 5.84 -8.93
C GLU A 77 -2.94 5.91 -10.44
N LYS A 78 -1.88 5.50 -11.12
CA LYS A 78 -1.88 5.41 -12.59
C LYS A 78 -2.87 4.36 -13.10
N ILE A 79 -2.91 3.19 -12.47
CA ILE A 79 -3.86 2.13 -12.83
C ILE A 79 -5.29 2.63 -12.68
N ILE A 80 -5.60 3.27 -11.56
CA ILE A 80 -6.94 3.81 -11.29
C ILE A 80 -7.29 4.88 -12.32
N TYR A 81 -6.36 5.77 -12.63
CA TYR A 81 -6.56 6.80 -13.66
C TYR A 81 -6.88 6.17 -15.02
N ILE A 82 -6.08 5.16 -15.44
CA ILE A 82 -6.30 4.48 -16.71
C ILE A 82 -7.67 3.78 -16.73
N CYS A 83 -8.03 3.08 -15.66
CA CYS A 83 -9.32 2.41 -15.57
C CYS A 83 -10.48 3.40 -15.71
N ARG A 84 -10.41 4.52 -15.03
CA ARG A 84 -11.45 5.57 -15.08
C ARG A 84 -11.52 6.22 -16.44
N ALA A 85 -10.37 6.53 -17.05
CA ALA A 85 -10.31 7.14 -18.37
C ALA A 85 -10.89 6.23 -19.45
N LYS A 86 -10.77 4.92 -19.30
CA LYS A 86 -11.26 3.92 -20.25
C LYS A 86 -12.63 3.37 -19.86
N THR A 87 -13.24 3.88 -18.82
CA THR A 87 -14.51 3.36 -18.29
C THR A 87 -14.41 1.88 -17.91
N ILE A 88 -13.22 1.45 -17.50
CA ILE A 88 -12.96 0.08 -17.03
C ILE A 88 -13.15 0.05 -15.52
N ARG A 89 -13.75 -1.03 -15.01
CA ARG A 89 -13.95 -1.21 -13.57
C ARG A 89 -12.60 -1.29 -12.86
N VAL A 90 -12.44 -0.46 -11.82
CA VAL A 90 -11.25 -0.51 -10.95
C VAL A 90 -11.32 -1.82 -10.13
N PRO A 91 -10.27 -2.65 -10.13
CA PRO A 91 -10.26 -3.87 -9.33
C PRO A 91 -10.39 -3.59 -7.83
N GLU A 92 -11.08 -4.46 -7.10
CA GLU A 92 -11.18 -4.36 -5.64
C GLU A 92 -9.83 -4.61 -4.96
N SER A 93 -9.01 -5.45 -5.57
CA SER A 93 -7.67 -5.76 -5.10
C SER A 93 -6.71 -5.49 -6.24
N ILE A 94 -5.65 -4.71 -5.98
CA ILE A 94 -4.65 -4.35 -6.99
C ILE A 94 -3.38 -5.13 -6.68
N PRO A 95 -3.05 -6.18 -7.48
CA PRO A 95 -1.85 -6.96 -7.27
C PRO A 95 -0.58 -6.14 -7.53
N LYS A 96 0.47 -6.44 -6.79
CA LYS A 96 1.70 -5.65 -6.79
C LYS A 96 2.45 -5.56 -8.11
N ARG A 97 2.09 -6.31 -9.13
CA ARG A 97 2.91 -6.38 -10.35
C ARG A 97 2.15 -6.10 -11.62
N ASP A 98 0.92 -5.65 -11.52
CA ASP A 98 0.03 -5.73 -12.67
C ASP A 98 -0.13 -4.46 -13.47
N ILE A 99 0.70 -3.45 -13.22
CA ILE A 99 0.68 -2.27 -14.06
C ILE A 99 0.94 -2.64 -15.52
N ARG A 100 1.77 -3.65 -15.79
CA ARG A 100 2.06 -4.09 -17.15
C ARG A 100 0.85 -4.66 -17.84
N GLN A 101 0.02 -5.42 -17.12
CA GLN A 101 -1.22 -5.96 -17.67
C GLN A 101 -2.19 -4.85 -18.06
N TYR A 102 -2.36 -3.85 -17.22
CA TYR A 102 -3.26 -2.74 -17.48
C TYR A 102 -2.77 -1.89 -18.65
N VAL A 103 -1.48 -1.61 -18.72
CA VAL A 103 -0.88 -0.84 -19.80
C VAL A 103 -0.93 -1.62 -21.12
N ALA A 104 -0.59 -2.90 -21.10
CA ALA A 104 -0.64 -3.77 -22.29
C ALA A 104 -2.07 -3.88 -22.82
N HIS A 105 -3.05 -4.08 -21.93
CA HIS A 105 -4.46 -4.16 -22.30
C HIS A 105 -4.93 -2.85 -22.96
N GLU A 106 -4.54 -1.72 -22.42
CA GLU A 106 -4.87 -0.43 -23.01
C GLU A 106 -4.25 -0.28 -24.40
N ALA A 107 -3.01 -0.71 -24.60
CA ALA A 107 -2.34 -0.66 -25.90
C ALA A 107 -3.04 -1.57 -26.93
N GLU A 108 -3.57 -2.71 -26.51
CA GLU A 108 -4.29 -3.63 -27.39
C GLU A 108 -5.65 -3.08 -27.83
N GLU A 109 -6.28 -2.24 -27.01
CA GLU A 109 -7.56 -1.64 -27.34
C GLU A 109 -7.45 -0.46 -28.29
N LEU A 110 -6.25 0.05 -28.49
CA LEU A 110 -6.01 1.14 -29.44
C LEU A 110 -5.81 0.60 -30.85
#